data_a3c616d07e4bdae49f9bd38b6b7d8d2c
#
_entry.id   a3c616d07e4bdae49f9bd38b6b7d8d2c
#
_cell.length_a   1.000
_cell.length_b   1.000
_cell.length_c   1.000
_cell.angle_alpha   90.00
_cell.angle_beta   90.00
_cell.angle_gamma   90.00
#
_symmetry.space_group_name_H-M   'P 1'
#
loop_
_entity.id
_entity.type
_entity.pdbx_description
1 polymer ?
#
loop_
_entity_poly.entity_id
_entity_poly.type
_entity_poly.pdbx_seq_one_letter_code
_entity_poly.pdbx_strand_id
1 'polypeptide(L)'
;MSFEELFDASYERVLQTPSETPDFFEAFYRRFLMSSPEVRALFRNTDMAVQRSMLKKSFFSLVAFYASGNVDNVLHRIACLHSARHLNIKPYLYDLWLECLTDTVWAYDRECSDDIELAWRLVLSPGITYMKFGYDHF
;
A
#
# COMPACT_ATOMS: atom_id res chain seq x y z
N MET A 1 14.90 -3.83 -17.53
CA MET A 1 14.45 -4.35 -16.22
C MET A 1 12.95 -4.63 -16.27
N SER A 2 12.52 -5.68 -15.63
CA SER A 2 11.09 -5.94 -15.45
C SER A 2 10.47 -4.93 -14.48
N PHE A 3 9.16 -4.80 -14.49
CA PHE A 3 8.48 -3.93 -13.53
C PHE A 3 8.68 -4.43 -12.09
N GLU A 4 8.74 -5.74 -11.87
CA GLU A 4 9.05 -6.30 -10.56
C GLU A 4 10.45 -5.89 -10.10
N GLU A 5 11.45 -5.97 -10.96
CA GLU A 5 12.82 -5.54 -10.64
C GLU A 5 12.89 -4.03 -10.35
N LEU A 6 12.19 -3.20 -11.14
CA LEU A 6 12.10 -1.76 -10.91
C LEU A 6 11.45 -1.46 -9.56
N PHE A 7 10.37 -2.16 -9.23
CA PHE A 7 9.71 -2.04 -7.94
C PHE A 7 10.65 -2.42 -6.80
N ASP A 8 11.29 -3.58 -6.89
CA ASP A 8 12.16 -4.08 -5.83
C ASP A 8 13.31 -3.11 -5.53
N ALA A 9 13.95 -2.58 -6.58
CA ALA A 9 15.03 -1.62 -6.42
C ALA A 9 14.54 -0.31 -5.79
N SER A 10 13.39 0.19 -6.22
CA SER A 10 12.78 1.41 -5.68
C SER A 10 12.36 1.20 -4.21
N TYR A 11 11.75 0.07 -3.90
CA TYR A 11 11.34 -0.26 -2.53
C TYR A 11 12.53 -0.30 -1.58
N GLU A 12 13.63 -0.91 -2.02
CA GLU A 12 14.87 -0.91 -1.24
C GLU A 12 15.37 0.52 -0.99
N ARG A 13 15.35 1.39 -2.01
CA ARG A 13 15.79 2.78 -1.86
C ARG A 13 14.92 3.58 -0.88
N VAL A 14 13.60 3.44 -0.95
CA VAL A 14 12.70 4.18 -0.04
C VAL A 14 12.85 3.75 1.41
N LEU A 15 13.30 2.52 1.67
CA LEU A 15 13.56 2.04 3.03
C LEU A 15 14.87 2.55 3.62
N GLN A 16 15.76 3.13 2.80
CA GLN A 16 17.07 3.65 3.24
C GLN A 16 17.01 5.12 3.64
N THR A 17 15.91 5.56 4.24
CA THR A 17 15.72 6.95 4.64
C THR A 17 16.58 7.28 5.87
N PRO A 18 17.22 8.47 5.92
CA PRO A 18 17.95 8.89 7.12
C PRO A 18 17.06 8.90 8.37
N SER A 19 17.67 8.62 9.53
CA SER A 19 16.94 8.46 10.78
C SER A 19 16.28 9.75 11.30
N GLU A 20 16.78 10.93 10.90
CA GLU A 20 16.23 12.23 11.30
C GLU A 20 15.00 12.66 10.50
N THR A 21 14.63 11.94 9.45
CA THR A 21 13.42 12.21 8.68
C THR A 21 12.35 11.18 9.02
N PRO A 22 11.03 11.48 8.85
CA PRO A 22 10.03 10.44 8.93
C PRO A 22 10.36 9.33 7.93
N ASP A 23 10.25 8.06 8.34
CA ASP A 23 10.47 6.97 7.41
C ASP A 23 9.38 6.94 6.32
N PHE A 24 9.57 6.07 5.32
CA PHE A 24 8.67 5.99 4.17
C PHE A 24 7.21 5.73 4.60
N PHE A 25 7.00 4.80 5.51
CA PHE A 25 5.64 4.44 5.94
C PHE A 25 4.99 5.53 6.79
N GLU A 26 5.76 6.20 7.64
CA GLU A 26 5.26 7.37 8.39
C GLU A 26 4.85 8.48 7.44
N ALA A 27 5.69 8.79 6.45
CA ALA A 27 5.41 9.81 5.45
C ALA A 27 4.18 9.46 4.61
N PHE A 28 4.03 8.19 4.25
CA PHE A 28 2.85 7.72 3.54
C PHE A 28 1.57 7.96 4.36
N TYR A 29 1.55 7.52 5.61
CA TYR A 29 0.34 7.69 6.44
C TYR A 29 0.03 9.15 6.75
N ARG A 30 1.04 10.01 6.86
CA ARG A 30 0.79 11.46 6.98
C ARG A 30 0.02 11.98 5.78
N ARG A 31 0.43 11.62 4.57
CA ARG A 31 -0.28 12.01 3.35
C ARG A 31 -1.68 11.41 3.28
N PHE A 32 -1.78 10.12 3.58
CA PHE A 32 -3.04 9.40 3.49
C PHE A 32 -4.08 9.95 4.48
N LEU A 33 -3.68 10.18 5.72
CA LEU A 33 -4.56 10.76 6.76
C LEU A 33 -4.99 12.19 6.43
N MET A 34 -4.15 12.96 5.75
CA MET A 34 -4.49 14.33 5.34
C MET A 34 -5.32 14.38 4.07
N SER A 35 -5.39 13.31 3.31
CA SER A 35 -6.04 13.29 2.00
C SER A 35 -7.56 13.29 2.08
N SER A 36 -8.15 12.83 3.20
CA SER A 36 -9.59 12.65 3.31
C SER A 36 -10.04 12.59 4.77
N PRO A 37 -11.15 13.29 5.13
CA PRO A 37 -11.77 13.13 6.44
C PRO A 37 -12.24 11.70 6.70
N GLU A 38 -12.67 10.98 5.68
CA GLU A 38 -13.09 9.59 5.78
C GLU A 38 -11.94 8.68 6.19
N VAL A 39 -10.76 8.89 5.58
CA VAL A 39 -9.56 8.15 5.97
C VAL A 39 -9.18 8.44 7.41
N ARG A 40 -9.18 9.70 7.83
CA ARG A 40 -8.89 10.05 9.23
C ARG A 40 -9.84 9.35 10.20
N ALA A 41 -11.12 9.28 9.85
CA ALA A 41 -12.12 8.62 10.69
C ALA A 41 -11.84 7.12 10.86
N LEU A 42 -11.39 6.45 9.79
CA LEU A 42 -11.05 5.03 9.83
C LEU A 42 -9.91 4.72 10.80
N PHE A 43 -8.96 5.63 10.96
CA PHE A 43 -7.78 5.42 11.80
C PHE A 43 -7.84 6.14 13.15
N ARG A 44 -9.01 6.69 13.52
CA ARG A 44 -9.16 7.52 14.74
C ARG A 44 -8.65 6.83 16.00
N ASN A 45 -8.90 5.53 16.16
CA ASN A 45 -8.55 4.76 17.34
C ASN A 45 -7.43 3.74 17.06
N THR A 46 -6.62 3.96 16.02
CA THR A 46 -5.60 3.03 15.58
C THR A 46 -4.23 3.41 16.13
N ASP A 47 -3.51 2.43 16.66
CA ASP A 47 -2.09 2.57 16.96
C ASP A 47 -1.33 2.59 15.63
N MET A 48 -0.86 3.77 15.22
CA MET A 48 -0.23 3.95 13.92
C MET A 48 1.12 3.24 13.81
N ALA A 49 1.84 3.03 14.92
CA ALA A 49 3.08 2.25 14.88
C ALA A 49 2.81 0.80 14.50
N VAL A 50 1.76 0.21 15.08
CA VAL A 50 1.30 -1.14 14.72
C VAL A 50 0.82 -1.17 13.28
N GLN A 51 0.07 -0.16 12.87
CA GLN A 51 -0.47 -0.08 11.51
C GLN A 51 0.64 -0.01 10.45
N ARG A 52 1.68 0.78 10.69
CA ARG A 52 2.84 0.84 9.79
C ARG A 52 3.54 -0.50 9.66
N SER A 53 3.71 -1.20 10.78
CA SER A 53 4.31 -2.55 10.78
C SER A 53 3.47 -3.54 9.98
N MET A 54 2.15 -3.49 10.13
CA MET A 54 1.23 -4.36 9.40
C MET A 54 1.26 -4.08 7.90
N LEU A 55 1.31 -2.81 7.50
CA LEU A 55 1.41 -2.43 6.09
C LEU A 55 2.70 -2.97 5.48
N LYS A 56 3.82 -2.79 6.16
CA LYS A 56 5.11 -3.31 5.70
C LYS A 56 5.07 -4.81 5.47
N LYS A 57 4.45 -5.57 6.38
CA LYS A 57 4.28 -7.01 6.23
C LYS A 57 3.37 -7.36 5.06
N SER A 58 2.29 -6.59 4.84
CA SER A 58 1.35 -6.86 3.77
C SER A 58 1.96 -6.65 2.38
N PHE A 59 2.96 -5.79 2.23
CA PHE A 59 3.68 -5.65 0.97
C PHE A 59 4.28 -6.95 0.49
N PHE A 60 4.79 -7.78 1.40
CA PHE A 60 5.31 -9.09 1.03
C PHE A 60 4.25 -9.94 0.32
N SER A 61 3.02 -9.97 0.87
CA SER A 61 1.92 -10.72 0.27
C SER A 61 1.44 -10.11 -1.06
N LEU A 62 1.42 -8.78 -1.15
CA LEU A 62 1.03 -8.09 -2.39
C LEU A 62 2.00 -8.35 -3.53
N VAL A 63 3.30 -8.29 -3.25
CA VAL A 63 4.34 -8.57 -4.25
C VAL A 63 4.34 -10.05 -4.65
N ALA A 64 4.18 -10.94 -3.68
CA ALA A 64 4.09 -12.37 -3.93
C ALA A 64 2.88 -12.72 -4.81
N PHE A 65 1.76 -12.05 -4.62
CA PHE A 65 0.59 -12.24 -5.47
C PHE A 65 0.86 -11.81 -6.92
N TYR A 66 1.48 -10.65 -7.11
CA TYR A 66 1.88 -10.20 -8.44
C TYR A 66 2.82 -11.22 -9.12
N ALA A 67 3.80 -11.73 -8.38
CA ALA A 67 4.82 -12.63 -8.93
C ALA A 67 4.26 -14.02 -9.25
N SER A 68 3.37 -14.56 -8.42
CA SER A 68 2.91 -15.96 -8.49
C SER A 68 1.52 -16.15 -9.08
N GLY A 69 0.68 -15.10 -9.04
CA GLY A 69 -0.73 -15.22 -9.38
C GLY A 69 -1.56 -15.95 -8.32
N ASN A 70 -0.98 -16.24 -7.15
CA ASN A 70 -1.65 -16.96 -6.07
C ASN A 70 -1.85 -16.07 -4.85
N VAL A 71 -3.08 -16.02 -4.33
CA VAL A 71 -3.41 -15.31 -3.09
C VAL A 71 -2.98 -16.16 -1.89
N ASP A 72 -2.19 -15.58 -0.99
CA ASP A 72 -1.87 -16.24 0.27
C ASP A 72 -2.96 -16.00 1.34
N ASN A 73 -2.83 -16.69 2.48
CA ASN A 73 -3.81 -16.58 3.56
C ASN A 73 -3.82 -15.19 4.20
N VAL A 74 -2.68 -14.50 4.23
CA VAL A 74 -2.56 -13.17 4.81
C VAL A 74 -3.37 -12.16 4.00
N LEU A 75 -3.18 -12.14 2.68
CA LEU A 75 -3.91 -11.22 1.81
C LEU A 75 -5.42 -11.51 1.83
N HIS A 76 -5.81 -12.77 1.79
CA HIS A 76 -7.22 -13.13 1.87
C HIS A 76 -7.87 -12.67 3.18
N ARG A 77 -7.18 -12.86 4.30
CA ARG A 77 -7.67 -12.39 5.61
C ARG A 77 -7.85 -10.88 5.64
N ILE A 78 -6.89 -10.14 5.09
CA ILE A 78 -6.99 -8.67 5.01
C ILE A 78 -8.20 -8.28 4.17
N ALA A 79 -8.40 -8.94 3.02
CA ALA A 79 -9.54 -8.66 2.15
C ALA A 79 -10.87 -8.90 2.85
N CYS A 80 -10.98 -9.99 3.61
CA CYS A 80 -12.18 -10.29 4.40
C CYS A 80 -12.43 -9.22 5.47
N LEU A 81 -11.38 -8.80 6.18
CA LEU A 81 -11.50 -7.75 7.22
C LEU A 81 -11.93 -6.40 6.63
N HIS A 82 -11.51 -6.11 5.42
CA HIS A 82 -11.83 -4.84 4.75
C HIS A 82 -13.18 -4.83 4.06
N SER A 83 -13.86 -5.98 3.97
CA SER A 83 -15.13 -6.11 3.27
C SER A 83 -16.25 -5.29 3.90
N ALA A 84 -17.34 -5.14 3.15
CA ALA A 84 -18.53 -4.41 3.61
C ALA A 84 -19.11 -4.96 4.91
N ARG A 85 -18.93 -6.25 5.16
CA ARG A 85 -19.44 -6.93 6.37
C ARG A 85 -18.61 -6.66 7.62
N HIS A 86 -17.39 -6.14 7.47
CA HIS A 86 -16.46 -5.91 8.58
C HIS A 86 -16.10 -4.44 8.68
N LEU A 87 -14.87 -4.06 8.29
CA LEU A 87 -14.42 -2.67 8.41
C LEU A 87 -15.06 -1.72 7.40
N ASN A 88 -15.70 -2.27 6.37
CA ASN A 88 -16.41 -1.49 5.35
C ASN A 88 -15.48 -0.46 4.68
N ILE A 89 -14.32 -0.92 4.23
CA ILE A 89 -13.37 -0.08 3.50
C ILE A 89 -13.82 0.03 2.06
N LYS A 90 -14.35 1.18 1.69
CA LYS A 90 -14.95 1.38 0.36
C LYS A 90 -13.90 1.30 -0.74
N PRO A 91 -14.23 0.68 -1.90
CA PRO A 91 -13.26 0.43 -2.96
C PRO A 91 -12.51 1.67 -3.46
N TYR A 92 -13.15 2.85 -3.53
CA TYR A 92 -12.48 4.05 -4.02
C TYR A 92 -11.32 4.49 -3.12
N LEU A 93 -11.29 4.08 -1.84
CA LEU A 93 -10.22 4.43 -0.92
C LEU A 93 -8.90 3.77 -1.30
N TYR A 94 -8.92 2.66 -2.03
CA TYR A 94 -7.69 2.03 -2.53
C TYR A 94 -7.04 2.87 -3.62
N ASP A 95 -7.82 3.57 -4.43
CA ASP A 95 -7.28 4.48 -5.44
C ASP A 95 -6.56 5.66 -4.76
N LEU A 96 -7.16 6.21 -3.71
CA LEU A 96 -6.55 7.27 -2.91
C LEU A 96 -5.29 6.78 -2.19
N TRP A 97 -5.34 5.56 -1.64
CA TRP A 97 -4.20 4.90 -1.00
C TRP A 97 -3.02 4.79 -1.97
N LEU A 98 -3.28 4.31 -3.18
CA LEU A 98 -2.23 4.15 -4.21
C LEU A 98 -1.66 5.51 -4.65
N GLU A 99 -2.50 6.51 -4.79
CA GLU A 99 -2.08 7.86 -5.15
C GLU A 99 -1.15 8.45 -4.08
N CYS A 100 -1.52 8.35 -2.81
CA CYS A 100 -0.68 8.80 -1.71
C CYS A 100 0.62 8.01 -1.61
N LEU A 101 0.58 6.71 -1.91
CA LEU A 101 1.76 5.85 -1.89
C LEU A 101 2.75 6.26 -2.98
N THR A 102 2.29 6.44 -4.20
CA THR A 102 3.16 6.85 -5.32
C THR A 102 3.71 8.27 -5.12
N ASP A 103 2.93 9.19 -4.57
CA ASP A 103 3.43 10.51 -4.19
C ASP A 103 4.57 10.41 -3.18
N THR A 104 4.47 9.48 -2.24
CA THR A 104 5.52 9.26 -1.25
C THR A 104 6.77 8.64 -1.89
N VAL A 105 6.59 7.74 -2.86
CA VAL A 105 7.71 7.18 -3.63
C VAL A 105 8.49 8.30 -4.33
N TRP A 106 7.79 9.22 -4.99
CA TRP A 106 8.43 10.36 -5.64
C TRP A 106 9.24 11.23 -4.65
N ALA A 107 8.77 11.35 -3.42
CA ALA A 107 9.46 12.13 -2.40
C ALA A 107 10.69 11.40 -1.82
N TYR A 108 10.68 10.07 -1.77
CA TYR A 108 11.69 9.28 -1.05
C TYR A 108 12.65 8.53 -1.96
N ASP A 109 12.29 8.24 -3.20
CA ASP A 109 13.17 7.57 -4.16
C ASP A 109 13.81 8.61 -5.08
N ARG A 110 15.10 8.87 -4.88
CA ARG A 110 15.84 9.86 -5.67
C ARG A 110 15.97 9.50 -7.15
N GLU A 111 15.78 8.22 -7.48
CA GLU A 111 15.84 7.73 -8.85
C GLU A 111 14.46 7.54 -9.46
N CYS A 112 13.40 8.02 -8.79
CA CYS A 112 12.03 7.85 -9.26
C CYS A 112 11.83 8.46 -10.64
N SER A 113 11.05 7.77 -11.44
CA SER A 113 10.70 8.14 -12.81
C SER A 113 9.29 7.64 -13.09
N ASP A 114 8.75 8.00 -14.25
CA ASP A 114 7.45 7.49 -14.70
C ASP A 114 7.42 5.96 -14.75
N ASP A 115 8.51 5.33 -15.19
CA ASP A 115 8.60 3.87 -15.25
C ASP A 115 8.56 3.24 -13.84
N ILE A 116 9.21 3.87 -12.87
CA ILE A 116 9.20 3.42 -11.49
C ILE A 116 7.81 3.59 -10.87
N GLU A 117 7.16 4.74 -11.11
CA GLU A 117 5.78 4.91 -10.66
C GLU A 117 4.86 3.85 -11.26
N LEU A 118 4.99 3.60 -12.56
CA LEU A 118 4.22 2.57 -13.25
C LEU A 118 4.48 1.19 -12.63
N ALA A 119 5.73 0.88 -12.31
CA ALA A 119 6.10 -0.38 -11.66
C ALA A 119 5.36 -0.56 -10.33
N TRP A 120 5.31 0.47 -9.48
CA TRP A 120 4.57 0.42 -8.21
C TRP A 120 3.09 0.16 -8.44
N ARG A 121 2.48 0.85 -9.41
CA ARG A 121 1.06 0.69 -9.72
C ARG A 121 0.76 -0.72 -10.22
N LEU A 122 1.58 -1.25 -11.12
CA LEU A 122 1.36 -2.58 -11.69
C LEU A 122 1.58 -3.70 -10.68
N VAL A 123 2.65 -3.61 -9.87
CA VAL A 123 2.96 -4.65 -8.88
C VAL A 123 1.87 -4.72 -7.80
N LEU A 124 1.30 -3.59 -7.40
CA LEU A 124 0.28 -3.54 -6.37
C LEU A 124 -1.15 -3.76 -6.91
N SER A 125 -1.34 -3.65 -8.21
CA SER A 125 -2.66 -3.72 -8.85
C SER A 125 -3.41 -5.04 -8.62
N PRO A 126 -2.79 -6.23 -8.72
CA PRO A 126 -3.52 -7.48 -8.46
C PRO A 126 -4.09 -7.54 -7.06
N GLY A 127 -3.30 -7.15 -6.05
CA GLY A 127 -3.75 -7.11 -4.66
C GLY A 127 -4.88 -6.13 -4.44
N ILE A 128 -4.77 -4.93 -5.01
CA ILE A 128 -5.81 -3.91 -4.93
C ILE A 128 -7.11 -4.41 -5.60
N THR A 129 -6.99 -5.03 -6.75
CA THR A 129 -8.15 -5.62 -7.46
C THR A 129 -8.82 -6.68 -6.60
N TYR A 130 -8.04 -7.55 -5.98
CA TYR A 130 -8.55 -8.58 -5.09
C TYR A 130 -9.29 -7.98 -3.88
N MET A 131 -8.72 -6.93 -3.28
CA MET A 131 -9.33 -6.22 -2.16
C MET A 131 -10.65 -5.56 -2.56
N LYS A 132 -10.68 -4.90 -3.71
CA LYS A 132 -11.90 -4.27 -4.24
C LYS A 132 -12.99 -5.30 -4.52
N PHE A 133 -12.62 -6.40 -5.15
CA PHE A 133 -13.55 -7.50 -5.41
C PHE A 133 -14.14 -8.04 -4.10
N GLY A 134 -13.31 -8.19 -3.09
CA GLY A 134 -13.71 -8.73 -1.80
C GLY A 134 -14.73 -7.88 -1.05
N TYR A 135 -14.82 -6.58 -1.38
CA TYR A 135 -15.73 -5.68 -0.69
C TYR A 135 -17.17 -6.22 -0.64
N ASP A 136 -17.69 -6.67 -1.77
CA ASP A 136 -19.04 -7.19 -1.91
C ASP A 136 -19.13 -8.73 -1.88
N HIS A 137 -18.00 -9.43 -1.89
CA HIS A 137 -17.97 -10.88 -2.08
C HIS A 137 -17.47 -11.66 -0.85
N PHE A 138 -16.80 -11.03 0.08
CA PHE A 138 -16.19 -11.73 1.24
C PHE A 138 -16.86 -11.43 2.58
#